data_cb0348c7d7c3ba4ce1de1535667175b6
#
_entry.id   cb0348c7d7c3ba4ce1de1535667175b6
#
_cell.length_a   1.000
_cell.length_b   1.000
_cell.length_c   1.000
_cell.angle_alpha   90.00
_cell.angle_beta   90.00
_cell.angle_gamma   90.00
#
_symmetry.space_group_name_H-M   'P 1'
#
loop_
_entity.id
_entity.type
_entity.pdbx_description
1 polymer ?
#
loop_
_entity_poly.entity_id
_entity_poly.type
_entity_poly.pdbx_seq_one_letter_code
_entity_poly.pdbx_strand_id
1 'polypeptide(L)'
;MRKYIKRKFYQGECLHVYQRSIKGYNLFYDIEDFLVFYTIVSVISRVYDVVLLEMCLMIDHVHLLLSASSIDKISAFVRHYTSVFVLESNHDIGRKGPLFHKSYGSAPKKGSKKIRSAIVYIGNNPVEKNLCVRAEQYRWNFLAYMNNDTPFSKPVSYMDRSFSLNKAMKEVRTMVKLNRYLTHSQVRRLLEGQSEIDRSFLVDYIISKYYPFHKESLLSYYESVDEMFHAMKSTAGAEHDLEEVYYSGSDEVYRGMINVIRREFQIFPIRSVVALPMEQKIVIARTLQKKTSASKRQIAKFLHIEWTDV
;
A
#
# COMPACT_ATOMS: atom_id res chain seq x y z
N MET A 1 34.28 -3.46 2.26
CA MET A 1 33.36 -4.54 1.78
C MET A 1 32.20 -4.68 2.77
N ARG A 2 30.94 -4.42 2.36
CA ARG A 2 29.77 -4.70 3.23
C ARG A 2 29.64 -6.22 3.34
N LYS A 3 29.70 -6.78 4.56
CA LYS A 3 29.41 -8.19 4.81
C LYS A 3 28.01 -8.52 4.26
N TYR A 4 27.94 -9.47 3.33
CA TYR A 4 26.67 -10.00 2.82
C TYR A 4 26.03 -10.80 3.96
N ILE A 5 25.02 -10.25 4.60
CA ILE A 5 24.27 -10.96 5.64
C ILE A 5 23.26 -11.85 4.92
N LYS A 6 23.49 -13.18 4.97
CA LYS A 6 22.54 -14.16 4.44
C LYS A 6 21.21 -14.05 5.21
N ARG A 7 20.10 -13.84 4.49
CA ARG A 7 18.77 -13.82 5.10
C ARG A 7 18.45 -15.17 5.73
N LYS A 8 17.96 -15.14 6.97
CA LYS A 8 17.42 -16.34 7.61
C LYS A 8 16.09 -16.70 6.95
N PHE A 9 15.90 -17.95 6.64
CA PHE A 9 14.68 -18.51 6.05
C PHE A 9 14.49 -19.92 6.57
N TYR A 10 13.24 -20.29 6.83
CA TYR A 10 12.85 -21.63 7.25
C TYR A 10 11.79 -22.13 6.28
N GLN A 11 12.06 -23.26 5.61
CA GLN A 11 11.13 -23.84 4.65
C GLN A 11 9.79 -24.21 5.34
N GLY A 12 8.67 -23.87 4.69
CA GLY A 12 7.33 -24.10 5.25
C GLY A 12 6.86 -23.07 6.28
N GLU A 13 7.72 -22.12 6.67
CA GLU A 13 7.38 -21.06 7.62
C GLU A 13 7.17 -19.71 6.92
N CYS A 14 6.58 -18.75 7.65
CA CYS A 14 6.33 -17.43 7.13
C CYS A 14 7.56 -16.52 7.24
N LEU A 15 7.65 -15.58 6.28
CA LEU A 15 8.61 -14.50 6.29
C LEU A 15 7.85 -13.16 6.32
N HIS A 16 8.12 -12.34 7.30
CA HIS A 16 7.72 -10.95 7.28
C HIS A 16 8.72 -10.17 6.43
N VAL A 17 8.26 -9.61 5.33
CA VAL A 17 9.03 -8.75 4.41
C VAL A 17 8.56 -7.32 4.59
N TYR A 18 9.50 -6.38 4.69
CA TYR A 18 9.18 -4.96 4.74
C TYR A 18 10.11 -4.14 3.86
N GLN A 19 9.56 -3.11 3.23
CA GLN A 19 10.32 -2.18 2.40
C GLN A 19 9.95 -0.74 2.73
N ARG A 20 10.97 0.09 2.88
CA ARG A 20 10.82 1.54 3.08
C ARG A 20 11.20 2.30 1.83
N SER A 21 10.58 3.42 1.67
CA SER A 21 10.98 4.39 0.65
C SER A 21 12.39 4.93 0.93
N ILE A 22 13.04 5.41 -0.12
CA ILE A 22 14.31 6.11 0.02
C ILE A 22 14.10 7.39 0.85
N LYS A 23 14.97 7.63 1.83
CA LYS A 23 14.90 8.77 2.77
C LYS A 23 13.57 8.94 3.53
N GLY A 24 12.71 7.91 3.53
CA GLY A 24 11.37 7.97 4.13
C GLY A 24 10.39 8.87 3.38
N TYR A 25 10.60 9.11 2.09
CA TYR A 25 9.69 9.86 1.24
C TYR A 25 8.37 9.12 1.01
N ASN A 26 7.33 9.84 0.63
CA ASN A 26 6.06 9.21 0.31
C ASN A 26 6.16 8.32 -0.92
N LEU A 27 5.57 7.13 -0.85
CA LEU A 27 5.41 6.19 -1.97
C LEU A 27 4.04 6.34 -2.63
N PHE A 28 3.03 6.59 -1.79
CA PHE A 28 1.63 6.64 -2.20
C PHE A 28 1.05 8.02 -1.90
N TYR A 29 0.38 8.62 -2.88
CA TYR A 29 -0.20 9.96 -2.81
C TYR A 29 -1.73 9.92 -2.87
N ASP A 30 -2.27 8.96 -3.60
CA ASP A 30 -3.71 8.81 -3.78
C ASP A 30 -4.11 7.34 -3.99
N ILE A 31 -5.41 7.12 -4.19
CA ILE A 31 -5.98 5.79 -4.41
C ILE A 31 -5.33 5.08 -5.61
N GLU A 32 -4.91 5.82 -6.64
CA GLU A 32 -4.33 5.27 -7.86
C GLU A 32 -3.01 4.55 -7.53
N ASP A 33 -2.13 5.19 -6.76
CA ASP A 33 -0.84 4.60 -6.35
C ASP A 33 -1.01 3.29 -5.56
N PHE A 34 -1.93 3.29 -4.60
CA PHE A 34 -2.23 2.11 -3.81
C PHE A 34 -2.78 0.96 -4.66
N LEU A 35 -3.73 1.24 -5.56
CA LEU A 35 -4.32 0.22 -6.43
C LEU A 35 -3.29 -0.35 -7.41
N VAL A 36 -2.43 0.50 -7.99
CA VAL A 36 -1.37 0.05 -8.89
C VAL A 36 -0.41 -0.88 -8.17
N PHE A 37 0.11 -0.46 -7.00
CA PHE A 37 1.00 -1.32 -6.21
C PHE A 37 0.34 -2.64 -5.82
N TYR A 38 -0.90 -2.58 -5.32
CA TYR A 38 -1.68 -3.74 -4.93
C TYR A 38 -1.87 -4.74 -6.06
N THR A 39 -2.28 -4.27 -7.25
CA THR A 39 -2.52 -5.16 -8.39
C THR A 39 -1.21 -5.74 -8.94
N ILE A 40 -0.09 -4.99 -8.90
CA ILE A 40 1.24 -5.49 -9.24
C ILE A 40 1.64 -6.64 -8.31
N VAL A 41 1.56 -6.44 -6.99
CA VAL A 41 1.89 -7.47 -6.00
C VAL A 41 1.00 -8.70 -6.18
N SER A 42 -0.31 -8.50 -6.38
CA SER A 42 -1.27 -9.59 -6.61
C SER A 42 -0.93 -10.44 -7.82
N VAL A 43 -0.61 -9.82 -8.96
CA VAL A 43 -0.27 -10.54 -10.19
C VAL A 43 1.08 -11.24 -10.06
N ILE A 44 2.09 -10.57 -9.52
CA ILE A 44 3.44 -11.11 -9.44
C ILE A 44 3.55 -12.22 -8.39
N SER A 45 2.74 -12.21 -7.32
CA SER A 45 2.73 -13.32 -6.35
C SER A 45 2.38 -14.66 -6.99
N ARG A 46 1.44 -14.66 -7.96
CA ARG A 46 1.06 -15.85 -8.72
C ARG A 46 2.18 -16.34 -9.64
N VAL A 47 2.97 -15.42 -10.22
CA VAL A 47 4.10 -15.76 -11.11
C VAL A 47 5.18 -16.54 -10.36
N TYR A 48 5.43 -16.19 -9.09
CA TYR A 48 6.47 -16.82 -8.28
C TYR A 48 5.96 -17.87 -7.32
N ASP A 49 4.67 -18.19 -7.37
CA ASP A 49 4.04 -19.14 -6.44
C ASP A 49 4.37 -18.78 -4.98
N VAL A 50 4.14 -17.50 -4.65
CA VAL A 50 4.26 -16.95 -3.31
C VAL A 50 2.88 -16.86 -2.68
N VAL A 51 2.72 -17.50 -1.54
CA VAL A 51 1.50 -17.44 -0.74
C VAL A 51 1.54 -16.18 0.12
N LEU A 52 0.65 -15.24 -0.16
CA LEU A 52 0.45 -14.05 0.66
C LEU A 52 -0.59 -14.32 1.74
N LEU A 53 -0.22 -14.08 3.00
CA LEU A 53 -1.12 -14.17 4.13
C LEU A 53 -1.71 -12.80 4.45
N GLU A 54 -0.86 -11.78 4.47
CA GLU A 54 -1.26 -10.41 4.83
C GLU A 54 -0.37 -9.38 4.14
N MET A 55 -0.89 -8.18 3.95
CA MET A 55 -0.17 -7.01 3.46
C MET A 55 -0.73 -5.75 4.11
N CYS A 56 0.15 -4.83 4.46
CA CYS A 56 -0.22 -3.47 4.86
C CYS A 56 0.59 -2.45 4.09
N LEU A 57 -0.10 -1.54 3.40
CA LEU A 57 0.51 -0.45 2.65
C LEU A 57 0.39 0.84 3.45
N MET A 58 1.51 1.35 3.90
CA MET A 58 1.62 2.65 4.56
C MET A 58 2.18 3.68 3.58
N ILE A 59 1.98 4.95 3.85
CA ILE A 59 2.30 6.04 2.92
C ILE A 59 3.77 6.05 2.44
N ASP A 60 4.71 5.57 3.27
CA ASP A 60 6.15 5.58 3.02
C ASP A 60 6.82 4.20 3.14
N HIS A 61 6.06 3.14 3.44
CA HIS A 61 6.58 1.79 3.56
C HIS A 61 5.49 0.73 3.37
N VAL A 62 5.90 -0.53 3.17
CA VAL A 62 5.01 -1.66 2.98
C VAL A 62 5.45 -2.86 3.81
N HIS A 63 4.48 -3.62 4.31
CA HIS A 63 4.66 -4.88 5.01
C HIS A 63 3.95 -6.00 4.28
N LEU A 64 4.59 -7.18 4.21
CA LEU A 64 3.98 -8.40 3.67
C LEU A 64 4.31 -9.57 4.59
N LEU A 65 3.33 -10.37 4.95
CA LEU A 65 3.53 -11.68 5.54
C LEU A 65 3.28 -12.72 4.46
N LEU A 66 4.28 -13.56 4.19
CA LEU A 66 4.23 -14.48 3.06
C LEU A 66 5.02 -15.76 3.33
N SER A 67 4.73 -16.79 2.55
CA SER A 67 5.53 -18.01 2.48
C SER A 67 5.79 -18.42 1.03
N ALA A 68 6.84 -19.19 0.82
CA ALA A 68 7.18 -19.79 -0.46
C ALA A 68 8.08 -21.03 -0.25
N SER A 69 8.33 -21.79 -1.31
CA SER A 69 9.18 -22.98 -1.24
C SER A 69 10.67 -22.64 -1.06
N SER A 70 11.11 -21.41 -1.38
CA SER A 70 12.50 -20.98 -1.19
C SER A 70 12.65 -19.47 -1.00
N ILE A 71 13.77 -19.08 -0.39
CA ILE A 71 14.14 -17.66 -0.23
C ILE A 71 14.43 -16.98 -1.58
N ASP A 72 14.87 -17.74 -2.58
CA ASP A 72 15.15 -17.22 -3.91
C ASP A 72 13.88 -16.81 -4.64
N LYS A 73 12.79 -17.59 -4.51
CA LYS A 73 11.46 -17.21 -5.01
C LYS A 73 10.98 -15.91 -4.36
N ILE A 74 11.11 -15.79 -3.04
CA ILE A 74 10.74 -14.55 -2.32
C ILE A 74 11.59 -13.38 -2.81
N SER A 75 12.91 -13.57 -2.94
CA SER A 75 13.81 -12.51 -3.40
C SER A 75 13.52 -12.08 -4.85
N ALA A 76 13.18 -13.04 -5.71
CA ALA A 76 12.78 -12.77 -7.10
C ALA A 76 11.43 -12.04 -7.15
N PHE A 77 10.45 -12.47 -6.37
CA PHE A 77 9.15 -11.82 -6.21
C PHE A 77 9.30 -10.36 -5.76
N VAL A 78 10.04 -10.12 -4.66
CA VAL A 78 10.25 -8.77 -4.13
C VAL A 78 10.95 -7.87 -5.14
N ARG A 79 12.00 -8.36 -5.80
CA ARG A 79 12.72 -7.61 -6.84
C ARG A 79 11.81 -7.27 -8.01
N HIS A 80 10.96 -8.21 -8.44
CA HIS A 80 10.10 -8.02 -9.60
C HIS A 80 9.01 -6.98 -9.33
N TYR A 81 8.19 -7.15 -8.26
CA TYR A 81 7.14 -6.17 -8.00
C TYR A 81 7.71 -4.77 -7.70
N THR A 82 8.85 -4.70 -7.00
CA THR A 82 9.52 -3.41 -6.73
C THR A 82 9.94 -2.73 -8.04
N SER A 83 10.59 -3.49 -8.95
CA SER A 83 11.05 -2.95 -10.23
C SER A 83 9.89 -2.49 -11.10
N VAL A 84 8.83 -3.30 -11.20
CA VAL A 84 7.63 -2.96 -11.99
C VAL A 84 6.96 -1.70 -11.44
N PHE A 85 6.75 -1.62 -10.12
CA PHE A 85 6.14 -0.43 -9.52
C PHE A 85 6.97 0.83 -9.71
N VAL A 86 8.30 0.73 -9.54
CA VAL A 86 9.20 1.88 -9.73
C VAL A 86 9.20 2.35 -11.18
N LEU A 87 9.26 1.43 -12.15
CA LEU A 87 9.22 1.75 -13.57
C LEU A 87 7.88 2.39 -13.95
N GLU A 88 6.77 1.80 -13.53
CA GLU A 88 5.42 2.31 -13.78
C GLU A 88 5.22 3.70 -13.17
N SER A 89 5.60 3.87 -11.90
CA SER A 89 5.48 5.16 -11.21
C SER A 89 6.34 6.25 -11.83
N ASN A 90 7.57 5.93 -12.25
CA ASN A 90 8.46 6.88 -12.89
C ASN A 90 7.99 7.24 -14.30
N HIS A 91 7.50 6.25 -15.07
CA HIS A 91 6.97 6.46 -16.42
C HIS A 91 5.77 7.42 -16.41
N ASP A 92 4.84 7.21 -15.48
CA ASP A 92 3.59 8.00 -15.42
C ASP A 92 3.82 9.51 -15.21
N ILE A 93 4.90 9.90 -14.52
CA ILE A 93 5.18 11.32 -14.22
C ILE A 93 6.50 11.84 -14.83
N GLY A 94 7.12 11.08 -15.73
CA GLY A 94 8.38 11.47 -16.37
C GLY A 94 9.59 11.56 -15.42
N ARG A 95 9.56 10.82 -14.30
CA ARG A 95 10.62 10.79 -13.28
C ARG A 95 11.63 9.67 -13.55
N LYS A 96 12.83 9.79 -13.00
CA LYS A 96 13.87 8.74 -13.00
C LYS A 96 14.38 8.48 -11.58
N GLY A 97 14.91 7.28 -11.36
CA GLY A 97 15.58 6.92 -10.11
C GLY A 97 14.73 6.03 -9.17
N PRO A 98 15.32 5.56 -8.09
CA PRO A 98 14.66 4.63 -7.17
C PRO A 98 13.58 5.31 -6.33
N LEU A 99 12.59 4.54 -5.89
CA LEU A 99 11.60 4.92 -4.88
C LEU A 99 11.85 4.20 -3.55
N PHE A 100 12.29 2.95 -3.60
CA PHE A 100 12.58 2.15 -2.42
C PHE A 100 14.06 2.15 -2.06
N HIS A 101 14.35 1.94 -0.78
CA HIS A 101 15.70 1.63 -0.33
C HIS A 101 16.21 0.35 -1.04
N LYS A 102 17.54 0.26 -1.28
CA LYS A 102 18.13 -0.80 -2.12
C LYS A 102 17.80 -2.24 -1.69
N SER A 103 17.62 -2.49 -0.40
CA SER A 103 17.34 -3.82 0.11
C SER A 103 16.04 -3.83 0.93
N TYR A 104 15.25 -4.88 0.77
CA TYR A 104 14.14 -5.13 1.68
C TYR A 104 14.65 -5.74 2.99
N GLY A 105 13.98 -5.41 4.09
CA GLY A 105 14.16 -6.09 5.36
C GLY A 105 13.31 -7.36 5.43
N SER A 106 13.74 -8.32 6.25
CA SER A 106 12.97 -9.53 6.45
C SER A 106 13.21 -10.14 7.82
N ALA A 107 12.15 -10.66 8.43
CA ALA A 107 12.18 -11.37 9.71
C ALA A 107 11.45 -12.71 9.57
N PRO A 108 12.13 -13.86 9.75
CA PRO A 108 11.49 -15.16 9.71
C PRO A 108 10.58 -15.35 10.92
N LYS A 109 9.38 -15.88 10.67
CA LYS A 109 8.38 -16.18 11.70
C LYS A 109 8.20 -17.69 11.79
N LYS A 110 8.78 -18.31 12.82
CA LYS A 110 8.76 -19.75 13.03
C LYS A 110 7.76 -20.12 14.12
N GLY A 111 6.83 -21.02 13.78
CA GLY A 111 5.78 -21.52 14.66
C GLY A 111 4.62 -20.56 14.85
N SER A 112 3.45 -21.10 15.18
CA SER A 112 2.17 -20.39 15.21
C SER A 112 2.18 -19.13 16.08
N LYS A 113 2.85 -19.13 17.23
CA LYS A 113 2.92 -17.95 18.10
C LYS A 113 3.55 -16.73 17.40
N LYS A 114 4.72 -16.92 16.73
CA LYS A 114 5.41 -15.82 16.03
C LYS A 114 4.67 -15.36 14.78
N ILE A 115 3.94 -16.28 14.12
CA ILE A 115 3.13 -15.95 12.96
C ILE A 115 1.90 -15.15 13.41
N ARG A 116 1.20 -15.57 14.47
CA ARG A 116 0.08 -14.79 15.06
C ARG A 116 0.52 -13.38 15.47
N SER A 117 1.67 -13.25 16.15
CA SER A 117 2.20 -11.93 16.51
C SER A 117 2.49 -11.08 15.26
N ALA A 118 3.02 -11.67 14.19
CA ALA A 118 3.29 -10.92 12.96
C ALA A 118 1.99 -10.46 12.26
N ILE A 119 0.95 -11.30 12.24
CA ILE A 119 -0.37 -10.94 11.73
C ILE A 119 -0.92 -9.74 12.51
N VAL A 120 -0.92 -9.83 13.86
CA VAL A 120 -1.39 -8.73 14.71
C VAL A 120 -0.59 -7.44 14.47
N TYR A 121 0.73 -7.54 14.40
CA TYR A 121 1.61 -6.40 14.16
C TYR A 121 1.34 -5.71 12.81
N ILE A 122 1.24 -6.49 11.73
CA ILE A 122 1.01 -5.95 10.39
C ILE A 122 -0.39 -5.32 10.30
N GLY A 123 -1.41 -6.00 10.83
CA GLY A 123 -2.78 -5.50 10.85
C GLY A 123 -2.94 -4.22 11.67
N ASN A 124 -2.25 -4.12 12.81
CA ASN A 124 -2.29 -2.97 13.71
C ASN A 124 -1.36 -1.82 13.29
N ASN A 125 -0.50 -1.98 12.30
CA ASN A 125 0.40 -0.90 11.89
C ASN A 125 -0.32 0.45 11.66
N PRO A 126 -1.48 0.51 10.97
CA PRO A 126 -2.23 1.77 10.83
C PRO A 126 -2.86 2.25 12.14
N VAL A 127 -3.23 1.36 13.07
CA VAL A 127 -3.75 1.73 14.39
C VAL A 127 -2.68 2.42 15.22
N GLU A 128 -1.48 1.85 15.25
CA GLU A 128 -0.31 2.41 15.95
C GLU A 128 0.13 3.78 15.37
N LYS A 129 -0.17 4.04 14.10
CA LYS A 129 0.05 5.34 13.45
C LYS A 129 -1.13 6.31 13.59
N ASN A 130 -2.17 5.95 14.36
CA ASN A 130 -3.39 6.75 14.54
C ASN A 130 -4.15 7.07 13.23
N LEU A 131 -4.06 6.18 12.23
CA LEU A 131 -4.79 6.31 10.96
C LEU A 131 -6.22 5.77 11.06
N CYS A 132 -6.47 4.88 12.00
CA CYS A 132 -7.78 4.30 12.30
C CYS A 132 -7.82 3.81 13.75
N VAL A 133 -9.02 3.55 14.25
CA VAL A 133 -9.23 3.03 15.62
C VAL A 133 -9.08 1.51 15.67
N ARG A 134 -9.44 0.82 14.58
CA ARG A 134 -9.38 -0.64 14.45
C ARG A 134 -8.75 -1.02 13.13
N ALA A 135 -8.00 -2.13 13.11
CA ALA A 135 -7.25 -2.59 11.95
C ALA A 135 -8.13 -2.71 10.69
N GLU A 136 -9.33 -3.29 10.80
CA GLU A 136 -10.26 -3.48 9.68
C GLU A 136 -10.86 -2.18 9.12
N GLN A 137 -10.64 -1.04 9.77
CA GLN A 137 -11.05 0.27 9.26
C GLN A 137 -10.04 0.90 8.29
N TYR A 138 -8.87 0.30 8.16
CA TYR A 138 -7.86 0.76 7.21
C TYR A 138 -7.92 -0.05 5.93
N ARG A 139 -8.32 0.59 4.83
CA ARG A 139 -8.51 -0.08 3.52
C ARG A 139 -7.27 -0.83 3.05
N TRP A 140 -6.09 -0.29 3.29
CA TRP A 140 -4.84 -0.73 2.68
C TRP A 140 -4.07 -1.78 3.49
N ASN A 141 -4.70 -2.36 4.51
CA ASN A 141 -4.28 -3.64 5.10
C ASN A 141 -5.13 -4.83 4.60
N PHE A 142 -6.18 -4.54 3.82
CA PHE A 142 -7.03 -5.50 3.13
C PHE A 142 -7.81 -6.47 4.01
N LEU A 143 -7.76 -6.35 5.32
CA LEU A 143 -8.40 -7.27 6.27
C LEU A 143 -9.93 -7.24 6.15
N ALA A 144 -10.52 -6.07 5.93
CA ALA A 144 -11.97 -5.94 5.76
C ALA A 144 -12.52 -6.72 4.56
N TYR A 145 -11.69 -6.98 3.55
CA TYR A 145 -12.09 -7.72 2.34
C TYR A 145 -12.11 -9.25 2.53
N MET A 146 -11.72 -9.77 3.67
CA MET A 146 -11.75 -11.22 3.93
C MET A 146 -13.15 -11.82 3.85
N ASN A 147 -14.17 -11.06 4.27
CA ASN A 147 -15.56 -11.52 4.33
C ASN A 147 -16.55 -10.59 3.61
N ASN A 148 -16.07 -9.50 3.02
CA ASN A 148 -16.92 -8.51 2.37
C ASN A 148 -16.22 -7.94 1.14
N ASP A 149 -16.85 -8.02 -0.02
CA ASP A 149 -16.30 -7.49 -1.26
C ASP A 149 -16.38 -5.96 -1.37
N THR A 150 -17.21 -5.31 -0.52
CA THR A 150 -17.46 -3.86 -0.56
C THR A 150 -17.42 -3.20 0.83
N PRO A 151 -16.34 -3.42 1.62
CA PRO A 151 -16.32 -3.00 3.02
C PRO A 151 -16.27 -1.46 3.22
N PHE A 152 -15.86 -0.71 2.20
CA PHE A 152 -15.71 0.76 2.26
C PHE A 152 -16.63 1.51 1.31
N SER A 153 -17.55 0.81 0.64
CA SER A 153 -18.54 1.40 -0.24
C SER A 153 -19.92 0.80 -0.01
N LYS A 154 -20.94 1.50 -0.48
CA LYS A 154 -22.29 0.92 -0.54
C LYS A 154 -22.34 -0.10 -1.68
N PRO A 155 -22.93 -1.29 -1.47
CA PRO A 155 -23.20 -2.20 -2.56
C PRO A 155 -24.07 -1.53 -3.62
N VAL A 156 -23.68 -1.66 -4.90
CA VAL A 156 -24.47 -1.14 -6.02
C VAL A 156 -25.16 -2.32 -6.70
N SER A 157 -26.49 -2.34 -6.68
CA SER A 157 -27.27 -3.41 -7.31
C SER A 157 -27.03 -3.41 -8.83
N TYR A 158 -27.26 -4.54 -9.48
CA TYR A 158 -27.08 -4.65 -10.94
C TYR A 158 -27.92 -3.60 -11.70
N MET A 159 -29.12 -3.32 -11.22
CA MET A 159 -30.06 -2.39 -11.86
C MET A 159 -29.63 -0.92 -11.71
N ASP A 160 -28.87 -0.59 -10.66
CA ASP A 160 -28.46 0.79 -10.35
C ASP A 160 -27.10 1.16 -10.93
N ARG A 161 -26.41 0.20 -11.58
CA ARG A 161 -25.08 0.43 -12.14
C ARG A 161 -25.15 1.30 -13.39
N SER A 162 -24.36 2.37 -13.39
CA SER A 162 -24.17 3.19 -14.58
C SER A 162 -23.52 2.38 -15.72
N PHE A 163 -23.71 2.82 -16.96
CA PHE A 163 -23.04 2.22 -18.11
C PHE A 163 -21.51 2.30 -17.97
N SER A 164 -20.98 3.44 -17.49
CA SER A 164 -19.55 3.64 -17.26
C SER A 164 -19.01 2.67 -16.22
N LEU A 165 -19.71 2.45 -15.10
CA LEU A 165 -19.34 1.48 -14.09
C LEU A 165 -19.29 0.05 -14.65
N ASN A 166 -20.33 -0.36 -15.39
CA ASN A 166 -20.37 -1.70 -16.00
C ASN A 166 -19.20 -1.92 -16.97
N LYS A 167 -18.86 -0.91 -17.79
CA LYS A 167 -17.70 -0.93 -18.70
C LYS A 167 -16.39 -1.08 -17.93
N ALA A 168 -16.19 -0.28 -16.88
CA ALA A 168 -15.01 -0.33 -16.03
C ALA A 168 -14.88 -1.72 -15.34
N MET A 169 -15.94 -2.23 -14.77
CA MET A 169 -15.96 -3.57 -14.16
C MET A 169 -15.63 -4.69 -15.16
N LYS A 170 -16.10 -4.57 -16.41
CA LYS A 170 -15.76 -5.53 -17.48
C LYS A 170 -14.28 -5.49 -17.80
N GLU A 171 -13.70 -4.29 -17.90
CA GLU A 171 -12.25 -4.12 -18.14
C GLU A 171 -11.43 -4.73 -17.01
N VAL A 172 -11.78 -4.45 -15.74
CA VAL A 172 -11.10 -5.04 -14.57
C VAL A 172 -11.13 -6.57 -14.63
N ARG A 173 -12.31 -7.19 -14.91
CA ARG A 173 -12.41 -8.66 -15.05
C ARG A 173 -11.50 -9.19 -16.17
N THR A 174 -11.42 -8.48 -17.28
CA THR A 174 -10.55 -8.85 -18.39
C THR A 174 -9.07 -8.83 -17.98
N MET A 175 -8.63 -7.77 -17.28
CA MET A 175 -7.25 -7.66 -16.80
C MET A 175 -6.90 -8.78 -15.80
N VAL A 176 -7.81 -9.08 -14.86
CA VAL A 176 -7.65 -10.21 -13.93
C VAL A 176 -7.55 -11.54 -14.66
N LYS A 177 -8.45 -11.80 -15.62
CA LYS A 177 -8.44 -13.05 -16.44
C LYS A 177 -7.14 -13.21 -17.22
N LEU A 178 -6.56 -12.12 -17.71
CA LEU A 178 -5.30 -12.11 -18.43
C LEU A 178 -4.07 -12.11 -17.50
N ASN A 179 -4.27 -12.17 -16.20
CA ASN A 179 -3.23 -12.05 -15.17
C ASN A 179 -2.35 -10.79 -15.38
N ARG A 180 -2.98 -9.65 -15.65
CA ARG A 180 -2.32 -8.34 -15.85
C ARG A 180 -2.67 -7.40 -14.71
N TYR A 181 -1.69 -6.66 -14.21
CA TYR A 181 -1.90 -5.57 -13.25
C TYR A 181 -2.47 -4.33 -13.96
N LEU A 182 -2.95 -3.37 -13.18
CA LEU A 182 -3.44 -2.08 -13.66
C LEU A 182 -2.30 -1.04 -13.60
N THR A 183 -2.10 -0.29 -14.68
CA THR A 183 -1.21 0.87 -14.72
C THR A 183 -1.88 2.11 -14.14
N HIS A 184 -1.11 3.15 -13.79
CA HIS A 184 -1.67 4.43 -13.30
C HIS A 184 -2.65 5.04 -14.31
N SER A 185 -2.29 5.05 -15.59
CA SER A 185 -3.18 5.55 -16.64
C SER A 185 -4.48 4.75 -16.75
N GLN A 186 -4.42 3.42 -16.58
CA GLN A 186 -5.62 2.59 -16.58
C GLN A 186 -6.49 2.84 -15.35
N VAL A 187 -5.91 2.87 -14.13
CA VAL A 187 -6.68 3.17 -12.92
C VAL A 187 -7.35 4.54 -13.03
N ARG A 188 -6.62 5.55 -13.48
CA ARG A 188 -7.14 6.90 -13.68
C ARG A 188 -8.34 6.90 -14.63
N ARG A 189 -8.19 6.29 -15.80
CA ARG A 189 -9.28 6.18 -16.79
C ARG A 189 -10.48 5.41 -16.25
N LEU A 190 -10.27 4.34 -15.47
CA LEU A 190 -11.36 3.56 -14.87
C LEU A 190 -12.16 4.38 -13.85
N LEU A 191 -11.48 5.27 -13.11
CA LEU A 191 -12.09 6.09 -12.06
C LEU A 191 -12.61 7.44 -12.58
N GLU A 192 -12.18 7.87 -13.77
CA GLU A 192 -12.59 9.12 -14.39
C GLU A 192 -14.07 9.08 -14.81
N GLY A 193 -14.79 10.18 -14.58
CA GLY A 193 -16.21 10.29 -14.95
C GLY A 193 -17.17 9.41 -14.16
N GLN A 194 -16.70 8.66 -13.16
CA GLN A 194 -17.56 7.93 -12.23
C GLN A 194 -18.18 8.87 -11.19
N SER A 195 -19.43 8.62 -10.80
CA SER A 195 -19.99 9.24 -9.61
C SER A 195 -19.17 8.88 -8.35
N GLU A 196 -19.28 9.63 -7.27
CA GLU A 196 -18.57 9.32 -6.02
C GLU A 196 -18.93 7.91 -5.49
N ILE A 197 -20.20 7.53 -5.61
CA ILE A 197 -20.69 6.20 -5.21
C ILE A 197 -20.08 5.12 -6.09
N ASP A 198 -20.16 5.28 -7.43
CA ASP A 198 -19.60 4.32 -8.38
C ASP A 198 -18.07 4.21 -8.24
N ARG A 199 -17.39 5.34 -8.03
CA ARG A 199 -15.94 5.39 -7.81
C ARG A 199 -15.54 4.60 -6.55
N SER A 200 -16.24 4.83 -5.44
CA SER A 200 -15.97 4.11 -4.18
C SER A 200 -16.21 2.61 -4.35
N PHE A 201 -17.32 2.23 -5.00
CA PHE A 201 -17.63 0.84 -5.29
C PHE A 201 -16.59 0.20 -6.23
N LEU A 202 -16.16 0.90 -7.29
CA LEU A 202 -15.17 0.39 -8.24
C LEU A 202 -13.81 0.15 -7.58
N VAL A 203 -13.41 0.98 -6.63
CA VAL A 203 -12.17 0.74 -5.84
C VAL A 203 -12.27 -0.57 -5.06
N ASP A 204 -13.37 -0.79 -4.33
CA ASP A 204 -13.59 -2.04 -3.60
C ASP A 204 -13.66 -3.23 -4.56
N TYR A 205 -14.33 -3.07 -5.69
CA TYR A 205 -14.43 -4.10 -6.73
C TYR A 205 -13.05 -4.50 -7.28
N ILE A 206 -12.17 -3.53 -7.56
CA ILE A 206 -10.80 -3.81 -8.01
C ILE A 206 -10.06 -4.62 -6.95
N ILE A 207 -10.11 -4.19 -5.69
CA ILE A 207 -9.43 -4.88 -4.59
C ILE A 207 -9.96 -6.31 -4.44
N SER A 208 -11.28 -6.51 -4.44
CA SER A 208 -11.90 -7.83 -4.32
C SER A 208 -11.51 -8.75 -5.50
N LYS A 209 -11.47 -8.24 -6.75
CA LYS A 209 -11.11 -9.06 -7.93
C LYS A 209 -9.63 -9.43 -8.02
N TYR A 210 -8.75 -8.61 -7.49
CA TYR A 210 -7.31 -8.89 -7.42
C TYR A 210 -6.90 -9.58 -6.13
N TYR A 211 -7.81 -9.88 -5.20
CA TYR A 211 -7.52 -10.40 -3.87
C TYR A 211 -6.55 -11.60 -3.90
N PRO A 212 -5.30 -11.44 -3.39
CA PRO A 212 -4.26 -12.45 -3.53
C PRO A 212 -4.10 -13.30 -2.26
N PHE A 213 -4.81 -12.97 -1.16
CA PHE A 213 -4.52 -13.54 0.14
C PHE A 213 -5.15 -14.91 0.32
N HIS A 214 -4.38 -15.83 0.87
CA HIS A 214 -4.82 -17.17 1.23
C HIS A 214 -5.55 -17.14 2.59
N LYS A 215 -6.86 -16.93 2.55
CA LYS A 215 -7.71 -16.82 3.73
C LYS A 215 -7.62 -18.05 4.65
N GLU A 216 -7.68 -19.25 4.06
CA GLU A 216 -7.58 -20.49 4.81
C GLU A 216 -6.22 -20.61 5.54
N SER A 217 -5.14 -20.24 4.88
CA SER A 217 -3.80 -20.25 5.47
C SER A 217 -3.66 -19.21 6.58
N LEU A 218 -4.27 -18.04 6.44
CA LEU A 218 -4.27 -17.02 7.49
C LEU A 218 -5.10 -17.50 8.70
N LEU A 219 -6.30 -18.00 8.46
CA LEU A 219 -7.21 -18.48 9.51
C LEU A 219 -6.76 -19.79 10.16
N SER A 220 -5.83 -20.56 9.56
CA SER A 220 -5.28 -21.73 10.22
C SER A 220 -4.55 -21.42 11.54
N TYR A 221 -4.24 -20.14 11.77
CA TYR A 221 -3.64 -19.67 13.03
C TYR A 221 -4.66 -19.18 14.06
N TYR A 222 -5.96 -19.11 13.72
CA TYR A 222 -7.04 -18.62 14.56
C TYR A 222 -8.26 -19.53 14.43
N GLU A 223 -9.11 -19.57 15.45
CA GLU A 223 -10.37 -20.34 15.41
C GLU A 223 -11.41 -19.67 14.49
N SER A 224 -11.35 -18.32 14.40
CA SER A 224 -12.26 -17.52 13.57
C SER A 224 -11.65 -16.17 13.19
N VAL A 225 -12.30 -15.49 12.25
CA VAL A 225 -11.98 -14.10 11.90
C VAL A 225 -12.19 -13.17 13.11
N ASP A 226 -13.21 -13.43 13.90
CA ASP A 226 -13.55 -12.62 15.07
C ASP A 226 -12.47 -12.77 16.17
N GLU A 227 -11.93 -13.98 16.37
CA GLU A 227 -10.79 -14.19 17.27
C GLU A 227 -9.57 -13.41 16.80
N MET A 228 -9.28 -13.43 15.51
CA MET A 228 -8.17 -12.68 14.93
C MET A 228 -8.32 -11.17 15.18
N PHE A 229 -9.50 -10.60 14.91
CA PHE A 229 -9.76 -9.18 15.18
C PHE A 229 -9.76 -8.84 16.66
N HIS A 230 -10.24 -9.76 17.51
CA HIS A 230 -10.14 -9.60 18.95
C HIS A 230 -8.68 -9.55 19.42
N ALA A 231 -7.83 -10.43 18.90
CA ALA A 231 -6.40 -10.44 19.18
C ALA A 231 -5.73 -9.12 18.71
N MET A 232 -6.07 -8.61 17.54
CA MET A 232 -5.58 -7.29 17.07
C MET A 232 -6.01 -6.16 18.02
N LYS A 233 -7.27 -6.15 18.45
CA LYS A 233 -7.79 -5.12 19.36
C LYS A 233 -7.14 -5.15 20.74
N SER A 234 -6.83 -6.35 21.25
CA SER A 234 -6.29 -6.54 22.62
C SER A 234 -4.77 -6.34 22.72
N THR A 235 -4.05 -6.34 21.59
CA THR A 235 -2.58 -6.42 21.58
C THR A 235 -1.92 -5.22 20.88
N ALA A 236 -2.62 -4.12 20.72
CA ALA A 236 -2.04 -2.92 20.11
C ALA A 236 -0.74 -2.52 20.86
N GLY A 237 0.37 -2.46 20.14
CA GLY A 237 1.66 -1.99 20.66
C GLY A 237 2.63 -3.01 21.24
N ALA A 238 2.40 -4.33 21.10
CA ALA A 238 3.15 -5.34 21.85
C ALA A 238 4.35 -6.01 21.14
N GLU A 239 4.67 -5.75 19.87
CA GLU A 239 5.76 -6.45 19.19
C GLU A 239 6.92 -5.53 18.76
N HIS A 240 8.12 -5.79 19.33
CA HIS A 240 9.31 -4.94 19.23
C HIS A 240 10.48 -5.57 18.44
N ASP A 241 10.23 -6.52 17.55
CA ASP A 241 11.31 -7.16 16.74
C ASP A 241 11.85 -6.26 15.60
N LEU A 242 11.30 -5.06 15.41
CA LEU A 242 11.73 -4.10 14.41
C LEU A 242 11.92 -2.72 15.07
N GLU A 243 13.14 -2.20 15.06
CA GLU A 243 13.43 -0.80 15.42
C GLU A 243 12.80 0.14 14.37
N GLU A 244 11.51 0.42 14.50
CA GLU A 244 10.82 1.40 13.69
C GLU A 244 10.81 2.76 14.38
N VAL A 245 11.42 3.74 13.74
CA VAL A 245 11.31 5.14 14.19
C VAL A 245 9.91 5.64 13.83
N TYR A 246 9.03 5.72 14.80
CA TYR A 246 7.64 6.16 14.64
C TYR A 246 7.58 7.67 14.41
N TYR A 247 6.87 8.06 13.34
CA TYR A 247 6.48 9.44 13.10
C TYR A 247 4.97 9.51 13.03
N SER A 248 4.37 10.12 14.03
CA SER A 248 2.92 10.39 14.08
C SER A 248 2.54 11.35 12.94
N GLY A 249 1.69 10.90 12.04
CA GLY A 249 1.10 11.72 11.00
C GLY A 249 -0.26 11.15 10.65
N SER A 250 -1.34 11.86 10.97
CA SER A 250 -2.66 11.46 10.52
C SER A 250 -2.76 11.62 9.00
N ASP A 251 -3.51 10.74 8.33
CA ASP A 251 -3.86 10.87 6.91
C ASP A 251 -4.47 12.24 6.58
N GLU A 252 -5.09 12.88 7.55
CA GLU A 252 -5.71 14.20 7.43
C GLU A 252 -4.73 15.29 7.02
N VAL A 253 -3.51 15.26 7.57
CA VAL A 253 -2.46 16.22 7.19
C VAL A 253 -2.08 16.07 5.72
N TYR A 254 -1.95 14.82 5.25
CA TYR A 254 -1.62 14.56 3.84
C TYR A 254 -2.78 14.92 2.91
N ARG A 255 -4.03 14.66 3.31
CA ARG A 255 -5.23 15.12 2.58
C ARG A 255 -5.29 16.64 2.51
N GLY A 256 -4.95 17.32 3.60
CA GLY A 256 -4.83 18.78 3.63
C GLY A 256 -3.84 19.31 2.60
N MET A 257 -2.64 18.72 2.55
CA MET A 257 -1.62 19.07 1.54
C MET A 257 -2.11 18.82 0.11
N ILE A 258 -2.72 17.68 -0.15
CA ILE A 258 -3.28 17.33 -1.47
C ILE A 258 -4.32 18.36 -1.90
N ASN A 259 -5.24 18.74 -1.01
CA ASN A 259 -6.29 19.72 -1.30
C ASN A 259 -5.70 21.10 -1.63
N VAL A 260 -4.69 21.54 -0.90
CA VAL A 260 -3.99 22.81 -1.19
C VAL A 260 -3.32 22.75 -2.56
N ILE A 261 -2.62 21.66 -2.88
CA ILE A 261 -1.95 21.50 -4.17
C ILE A 261 -2.94 21.50 -5.31
N ARG A 262 -4.04 20.77 -5.21
CA ARG A 262 -5.09 20.76 -6.25
C ARG A 262 -5.69 22.15 -6.48
N ARG A 263 -5.99 22.87 -5.41
CA ARG A 263 -6.65 24.17 -5.49
C ARG A 263 -5.74 25.29 -5.98
N GLU A 264 -4.52 25.36 -5.46
CA GLU A 264 -3.61 26.50 -5.69
C GLU A 264 -2.68 26.30 -6.89
N PHE A 265 -2.32 25.06 -7.20
CA PHE A 265 -1.34 24.76 -8.23
C PHE A 265 -1.91 23.94 -9.39
N GLN A 266 -3.13 23.41 -9.26
CA GLN A 266 -3.82 22.60 -10.29
C GLN A 266 -2.98 21.42 -10.80
N ILE A 267 -2.15 20.83 -9.92
CA ILE A 267 -1.28 19.70 -10.27
C ILE A 267 -2.08 18.39 -10.21
N PHE A 268 -2.04 17.66 -11.32
CA PHE A 268 -2.64 16.34 -11.44
C PHE A 268 -1.81 15.46 -12.41
N PRO A 269 -1.53 14.18 -12.07
CA PRO A 269 -1.77 13.55 -10.77
C PRO A 269 -0.93 14.18 -9.66
N ILE A 270 -1.39 14.08 -8.41
CA ILE A 270 -0.72 14.71 -7.25
C ILE A 270 0.75 14.30 -7.14
N ARG A 271 1.05 13.04 -7.43
CA ARG A 271 2.41 12.52 -7.44
C ARG A 271 3.38 13.30 -8.35
N SER A 272 2.89 14.02 -9.36
CA SER A 272 3.72 14.84 -10.24
C SER A 272 4.53 15.91 -9.51
N VAL A 273 4.13 16.28 -8.26
CA VAL A 273 4.91 17.21 -7.42
C VAL A 273 6.36 16.77 -7.22
N VAL A 274 6.61 15.45 -7.22
CA VAL A 274 7.99 14.93 -7.01
C VAL A 274 8.89 15.08 -8.22
N ALA A 275 8.31 15.27 -9.41
CA ALA A 275 9.04 15.47 -10.67
C ALA A 275 9.28 16.96 -11.00
N LEU A 276 8.68 17.88 -10.24
CA LEU A 276 8.82 19.32 -10.47
C LEU A 276 10.28 19.81 -10.23
N PRO A 277 10.68 20.90 -10.90
CA PRO A 277 11.93 21.61 -10.59
C PRO A 277 11.97 22.07 -9.13
N MET A 278 13.18 22.19 -8.55
CA MET A 278 13.36 22.55 -7.15
C MET A 278 12.72 23.89 -6.79
N GLU A 279 12.83 24.88 -7.64
CA GLU A 279 12.22 26.21 -7.45
C GLU A 279 10.72 26.13 -7.22
N GLN A 280 10.01 25.33 -8.06
CA GLN A 280 8.57 25.12 -7.89
C GLN A 280 8.24 24.37 -6.61
N LYS A 281 9.02 23.36 -6.25
CA LYS A 281 8.86 22.64 -4.98
C LYS A 281 9.01 23.55 -3.77
N ILE A 282 9.95 24.50 -3.80
CA ILE A 282 10.15 25.49 -2.74
C ILE A 282 8.91 26.38 -2.59
N VAL A 283 8.33 26.85 -3.70
CA VAL A 283 7.09 27.64 -3.67
C VAL A 283 5.95 26.84 -3.06
N ILE A 284 5.80 25.59 -3.49
CA ILE A 284 4.78 24.67 -2.93
C ILE A 284 5.03 24.45 -1.44
N ALA A 285 6.28 24.17 -1.03
CA ALA A 285 6.63 23.93 0.37
C ALA A 285 6.25 25.12 1.27
N ARG A 286 6.58 26.34 0.87
CA ARG A 286 6.21 27.55 1.59
C ARG A 286 4.69 27.76 1.67
N THR A 287 3.97 27.43 0.60
CA THR A 287 2.51 27.52 0.59
C THR A 287 1.88 26.47 1.52
N LEU A 288 2.35 25.23 1.47
CA LEU A 288 1.90 24.17 2.38
C LEU A 288 2.16 24.49 3.84
N GLN A 289 3.35 25.06 4.15
CA GLN A 289 3.68 25.48 5.51
C GLN A 289 2.73 26.56 6.07
N LYS A 290 2.23 27.46 5.19
CA LYS A 290 1.28 28.51 5.58
C LYS A 290 -0.16 28.05 5.65
N LYS A 291 -0.57 27.10 4.81
CA LYS A 291 -1.99 26.73 4.61
C LYS A 291 -2.41 25.39 5.20
N THR A 292 -1.47 24.64 5.79
CA THR A 292 -1.74 23.33 6.41
C THR A 292 -1.08 23.23 7.78
N SER A 293 -1.50 22.23 8.56
CA SER A 293 -0.86 21.88 9.83
C SER A 293 0.37 20.96 9.64
N ALA A 294 0.82 20.75 8.40
CA ALA A 294 1.93 19.86 8.11
C ALA A 294 3.25 20.38 8.67
N SER A 295 3.98 19.51 9.36
CA SER A 295 5.33 19.82 9.80
C SER A 295 6.29 19.93 8.60
N LYS A 296 7.39 20.67 8.79
CA LYS A 296 8.47 20.78 7.79
C LYS A 296 8.89 19.41 7.25
N ARG A 297 9.01 18.44 8.13
CA ARG A 297 9.39 17.08 7.77
C ARG A 297 8.34 16.36 6.89
N GLN A 298 7.06 16.53 7.20
CA GLN A 298 5.98 15.95 6.39
C GLN A 298 5.96 16.57 4.99
N ILE A 299 6.13 17.89 4.89
CA ILE A 299 6.23 18.60 3.60
C ILE A 299 7.45 18.13 2.81
N ALA A 300 8.62 18.03 3.44
CA ALA A 300 9.83 17.54 2.80
C ALA A 300 9.69 16.11 2.26
N LYS A 301 9.11 15.21 3.06
CA LYS A 301 8.80 13.84 2.64
C LYS A 301 7.81 13.80 1.46
N PHE A 302 6.80 14.64 1.50
CA PHE A 302 5.77 14.72 0.47
C PHE A 302 6.33 15.22 -0.87
N LEU A 303 7.22 16.21 -0.86
CA LEU A 303 7.79 16.81 -2.06
C LEU A 303 9.10 16.15 -2.53
N HIS A 304 9.62 15.16 -1.80
CA HIS A 304 10.92 14.53 -2.03
C HIS A 304 12.06 15.54 -2.08
N ILE A 305 12.15 16.38 -1.05
CA ILE A 305 13.22 17.39 -0.88
C ILE A 305 13.86 17.24 0.50
N GLU A 306 15.04 17.81 0.67
CA GLU A 306 15.61 18.09 2.00
C GLU A 306 15.08 19.45 2.47
N TRP A 307 14.79 19.60 3.78
CA TRP A 307 14.25 20.89 4.26
C TRP A 307 15.30 22.03 4.21
N THR A 308 16.57 21.68 4.17
CA THR A 308 17.68 22.63 3.98
C THR A 308 17.62 23.33 2.62
N ASP A 309 16.83 22.81 1.67
CA ASP A 309 16.67 23.37 0.32
C ASP A 309 15.55 24.44 0.26
N VAL A 310 14.76 24.64 1.35
CA VAL A 310 13.61 25.55 1.44
C VAL A 310 13.97 26.82 2.21
#